data_74ef173ddab382d41aa1311e1670c88f
#
_entry.id   74ef173ddab382d41aa1311e1670c88f
#
_cell.length_a   1.000
_cell.length_b   1.000
_cell.length_c   1.000
_cell.angle_alpha   90.00
_cell.angle_beta   90.00
_cell.angle_gamma   90.00
#
_symmetry.space_group_name_H-M   'P 1'
#
loop_
_entity.id
_entity.type
_entity.pdbx_description
1 polymer ?
#
loop_
_entity_poly.entity_id
_entity_poly.type
_entity_poly.pdbx_seq_one_letter_code
_entity_poly.pdbx_strand_id
1 'polypeptide(L)'
;MLTDLLKWGGKRSETSSRGAEGASERDEPIVASKAFPKFVATLSQKESPVLLDLGPVIGSNVGFCGERLGCKLFIEDLLADVDRTLRGTAKTDLAGSMPTRFAHRDGSIDGILCWDLFDFLDKAAAQALAVQIVRMLRPGGAVMGFFCTSAVERSPFTKFEIVDDKTLRHRNHPGVGGKKVSLPNRDILRMFEGLVVADSFLLKNNTREILLRKKILATPSESEASASAATTPAKT
;
A
#
# COMPACT_ATOMS: atom_id res chain seq x y z
N MET A 1 -46.29 -11.94 -69.71
CA MET A 1 -46.04 -13.07 -68.75
C MET A 1 -44.63 -12.84 -68.20
N LEU A 2 -44.57 -12.28 -67.08
CA LEU A 2 -44.14 -12.90 -65.82
C LEU A 2 -42.83 -13.67 -66.02
N THR A 3 -41.80 -13.43 -65.46
CA THR A 3 -41.25 -13.20 -64.10
C THR A 3 -39.78 -13.39 -64.23
N ASP A 4 -38.99 -12.45 -63.72
CA ASP A 4 -37.80 -12.81 -63.01
C ASP A 4 -37.37 -11.64 -62.11
N LEU A 5 -37.69 -11.80 -60.85
CA LEU A 5 -37.42 -10.93 -59.78
C LEU A 5 -36.35 -11.58 -58.93
N LEU A 6 -35.32 -10.78 -58.61
CA LEU A 6 -34.57 -10.87 -57.36
C LEU A 6 -33.51 -11.96 -57.21
N LYS A 7 -32.26 -11.57 -57.42
CA LYS A 7 -31.13 -12.08 -56.62
C LYS A 7 -30.29 -10.91 -56.15
N TRP A 8 -30.67 -10.40 -55.01
CA TRP A 8 -29.82 -9.50 -54.23
C TRP A 8 -29.19 -10.34 -53.10
N GLY A 9 -28.03 -10.87 -53.37
CA GLY A 9 -27.20 -11.55 -52.39
C GLY A 9 -26.26 -10.56 -51.73
N GLY A 10 -26.72 -9.91 -50.66
CA GLY A 10 -25.86 -9.12 -49.82
C GLY A 10 -24.87 -10.00 -49.04
N LYS A 11 -23.60 -9.93 -49.40
CA LYS A 11 -22.50 -10.43 -48.57
C LYS A 11 -22.51 -9.64 -47.28
N ARG A 12 -23.01 -10.21 -46.18
CA ARG A 12 -22.69 -9.77 -44.84
C ARG A 12 -21.20 -10.02 -44.61
N SER A 13 -20.43 -8.98 -44.60
CA SER A 13 -19.12 -8.97 -43.98
C SER A 13 -19.32 -9.09 -42.49
N GLU A 14 -19.16 -10.27 -41.95
CA GLU A 14 -18.93 -10.47 -40.52
C GLU A 14 -17.59 -9.88 -40.19
N THR A 15 -17.58 -8.59 -39.83
CA THR A 15 -16.46 -8.01 -39.07
C THR A 15 -16.51 -8.63 -37.70
N SER A 16 -15.74 -9.69 -37.57
CA SER A 16 -15.35 -10.27 -36.30
C SER A 16 -14.67 -9.19 -35.44
N SER A 17 -15.45 -8.57 -34.56
CA SER A 17 -14.94 -7.84 -33.42
C SER A 17 -14.42 -8.84 -32.37
N ARG A 18 -13.40 -9.60 -32.76
CA ARG A 18 -12.60 -10.39 -31.83
C ARG A 18 -11.47 -9.52 -31.33
N GLY A 19 -11.59 -9.13 -30.09
CA GLY A 19 -10.46 -9.19 -29.18
C GLY A 19 -9.61 -7.97 -29.06
N ALA A 20 -10.02 -7.14 -28.17
CA ALA A 20 -9.07 -6.36 -27.37
C ALA A 20 -8.99 -6.87 -25.91
N GLU A 21 -9.46 -8.07 -25.63
CA GLU A 21 -9.44 -8.68 -24.27
C GLU A 21 -8.41 -9.79 -24.10
N GLY A 22 -7.45 -9.91 -25.01
CA GLY A 22 -6.45 -10.98 -25.01
C GLY A 22 -5.02 -10.53 -24.85
N ALA A 23 -4.73 -9.34 -24.34
CA ALA A 23 -3.38 -8.99 -23.92
C ALA A 23 -3.08 -9.74 -22.61
N SER A 24 -2.53 -10.86 -22.81
CA SER A 24 -1.88 -11.88 -21.99
C SER A 24 -1.66 -11.50 -20.53
N GLU A 25 -2.53 -11.98 -19.66
CA GLU A 25 -2.30 -12.10 -18.20
C GLU A 25 -1.02 -12.91 -17.86
N ARG A 26 -0.33 -13.46 -18.86
CA ARG A 26 0.75 -14.44 -18.70
C ARG A 26 2.13 -13.84 -18.63
N ASP A 27 2.31 -12.55 -18.98
CA ASP A 27 3.64 -11.92 -19.11
C ASP A 27 3.94 -10.86 -18.05
N GLU A 28 3.09 -10.73 -17.02
CA GLU A 28 3.35 -9.76 -15.96
C GLU A 28 4.39 -10.29 -14.97
N PRO A 29 5.46 -9.51 -14.68
CA PRO A 29 6.60 -10.02 -13.94
C PRO A 29 6.22 -10.40 -12.51
N ILE A 30 6.55 -11.66 -12.14
CA ILE A 30 6.57 -12.09 -10.74
C ILE A 30 7.95 -11.76 -10.20
N VAL A 31 7.98 -10.95 -9.15
CA VAL A 31 9.21 -10.40 -8.58
C VAL A 31 9.34 -10.87 -7.13
N ALA A 32 10.52 -11.38 -6.78
CA ALA A 32 10.84 -11.66 -5.40
C ALA A 32 11.00 -10.35 -4.61
N SER A 33 10.24 -10.22 -3.52
CA SER A 33 10.37 -9.13 -2.57
C SER A 33 11.32 -9.55 -1.43
N LYS A 34 12.12 -8.60 -0.95
CA LYS A 34 13.01 -8.79 0.20
C LYS A 34 12.38 -8.28 1.49
N ALA A 35 11.53 -7.25 1.40
CA ALA A 35 10.84 -6.66 2.54
C ALA A 35 9.55 -7.41 2.91
N PHE A 36 8.81 -7.90 1.91
CA PHE A 36 7.52 -8.54 2.12
C PHE A 36 7.58 -9.78 3.03
N PRO A 37 8.54 -10.73 2.88
CA PRO A 37 8.66 -11.86 3.81
C PRO A 37 8.84 -11.42 5.26
N LYS A 38 9.58 -10.36 5.50
CA LYS A 38 9.81 -9.81 6.85
C LYS A 38 8.57 -9.11 7.41
N PHE A 39 7.80 -8.45 6.54
CA PHE A 39 6.50 -7.90 6.88
C PHE A 39 5.52 -9.03 7.28
N VAL A 40 5.39 -10.07 6.46
CA VAL A 40 4.58 -11.26 6.74
C VAL A 40 4.99 -11.91 8.05
N ALA A 41 6.29 -12.11 8.27
CA ALA A 41 6.80 -12.69 9.52
C ALA A 41 6.41 -11.87 10.77
N THR A 42 6.28 -10.54 10.64
CA THR A 42 5.82 -9.68 11.74
C THR A 42 4.35 -9.94 12.09
N LEU A 43 3.51 -10.14 11.08
CA LEU A 43 2.08 -10.42 11.26
C LEU A 43 1.86 -11.84 11.81
N SER A 44 2.59 -12.83 11.29
CA SER A 44 2.49 -14.23 11.70
C SER A 44 2.85 -14.50 13.16
N GLN A 45 3.48 -13.53 13.85
CA GLN A 45 3.76 -13.63 15.29
C GLN A 45 2.52 -13.33 16.15
N LYS A 46 1.39 -12.97 15.56
CA LYS A 46 0.16 -12.57 16.24
C LYS A 46 -0.95 -13.56 15.88
N GLU A 47 -1.82 -13.82 16.83
CA GLU A 47 -2.94 -14.77 16.66
C GLU A 47 -4.00 -14.27 15.66
N SER A 48 -4.33 -12.98 15.68
CA SER A 48 -5.31 -12.37 14.78
C SER A 48 -4.86 -10.94 14.42
N PRO A 49 -3.85 -10.80 13.55
CA PRO A 49 -3.29 -9.49 13.24
C PRO A 49 -4.29 -8.64 12.46
N VAL A 50 -4.27 -7.34 12.73
CA VAL A 50 -5.07 -6.36 11.99
C VAL A 50 -4.21 -5.73 10.91
N LEU A 51 -4.61 -5.91 9.66
CA LEU A 51 -3.91 -5.42 8.48
C LEU A 51 -4.74 -4.36 7.76
N LEU A 52 -4.11 -3.24 7.42
CA LEU A 52 -4.65 -2.21 6.54
C LEU A 52 -3.92 -2.24 5.21
N ASP A 53 -4.64 -2.46 4.12
CA ASP A 53 -4.15 -2.37 2.75
C ASP A 53 -4.64 -1.05 2.13
N LEU A 54 -3.71 -0.20 1.68
CA LEU A 54 -4.01 1.10 1.07
C LEU A 54 -4.13 1.03 -0.47
N GLY A 55 -4.01 -0.16 -1.03
CA GLY A 55 -4.15 -0.43 -2.45
C GLY A 55 -5.56 -0.84 -2.86
N PRO A 56 -5.74 -1.12 -4.16
CA PRO A 56 -7.01 -1.59 -4.69
C PRO A 56 -7.35 -3.00 -4.17
N VAL A 57 -8.64 -3.32 -4.14
CA VAL A 57 -9.10 -4.66 -3.79
C VAL A 57 -8.62 -5.68 -4.82
N ILE A 58 -7.83 -6.67 -4.38
CA ILE A 58 -7.35 -7.78 -5.18
C ILE A 58 -7.73 -9.09 -4.47
N GLY A 59 -8.51 -9.94 -5.15
CA GLY A 59 -9.07 -11.15 -4.53
C GLY A 59 -8.01 -12.11 -3.96
N SER A 60 -6.87 -12.29 -4.67
CA SER A 60 -5.75 -13.11 -4.17
C SER A 60 -5.11 -12.54 -2.90
N ASN A 61 -5.02 -11.19 -2.78
CA ASN A 61 -4.51 -10.55 -1.57
C ASN A 61 -5.47 -10.76 -0.39
N VAL A 62 -6.77 -10.65 -0.65
CA VAL A 62 -7.80 -10.91 0.37
C VAL A 62 -7.71 -12.34 0.89
N GLY A 63 -7.62 -13.33 -0.03
CA GLY A 63 -7.44 -14.73 0.33
C GLY A 63 -6.15 -14.98 1.09
N PHE A 64 -5.02 -14.45 0.61
CA PHE A 64 -3.73 -14.59 1.30
C PHE A 64 -3.76 -14.00 2.71
N CYS A 65 -4.22 -12.77 2.86
CA CYS A 65 -4.22 -12.10 4.16
C CYS A 65 -5.26 -12.68 5.13
N GLY A 66 -6.49 -12.97 4.66
CA GLY A 66 -7.56 -13.48 5.48
C GLY A 66 -7.40 -14.95 5.82
N GLU A 67 -7.23 -15.81 4.81
CA GLU A 67 -7.24 -17.27 4.99
C GLU A 67 -5.88 -17.80 5.43
N ARG A 68 -4.80 -17.33 4.81
CA ARG A 68 -3.46 -17.87 5.09
C ARG A 68 -2.79 -17.23 6.31
N LEU A 69 -2.94 -15.90 6.49
CA LEU A 69 -2.35 -15.19 7.63
C LEU A 69 -3.31 -14.98 8.80
N GLY A 70 -4.61 -15.28 8.63
CA GLY A 70 -5.62 -15.06 9.65
C GLY A 70 -5.82 -13.59 10.03
N CYS A 71 -5.52 -12.66 9.10
CA CYS A 71 -5.62 -11.24 9.37
C CYS A 71 -7.07 -10.77 9.35
N LYS A 72 -7.41 -9.87 10.28
CA LYS A 72 -8.54 -8.96 10.09
C LYS A 72 -8.11 -7.88 9.09
N LEU A 73 -8.58 -8.00 7.84
CA LEU A 73 -8.17 -7.14 6.74
C LEU A 73 -9.12 -5.96 6.58
N PHE A 74 -8.57 -4.75 6.54
CA PHE A 74 -9.22 -3.53 6.07
C PHE A 74 -8.57 -3.08 4.78
N ILE A 75 -9.36 -2.62 3.80
CA ILE A 75 -8.86 -2.11 2.52
C ILE A 75 -9.38 -0.69 2.32
N GLU A 76 -8.46 0.23 2.08
CA GLU A 76 -8.72 1.64 1.83
C GLU A 76 -8.06 2.04 0.50
N ASP A 77 -8.77 1.87 -0.61
CA ASP A 77 -8.26 2.15 -1.94
C ASP A 77 -8.03 3.66 -2.16
N LEU A 78 -6.87 4.14 -1.69
CA LEU A 78 -6.44 5.53 -1.90
C LEU A 78 -5.99 5.79 -3.34
N LEU A 79 -5.61 4.75 -4.07
CA LEU A 79 -5.19 4.90 -5.46
C LEU A 79 -6.35 5.33 -6.36
N ALA A 80 -7.57 4.85 -6.05
CA ALA A 80 -8.78 5.29 -6.74
C ALA A 80 -9.07 6.79 -6.51
N ASP A 81 -8.75 7.34 -5.34
CA ASP A 81 -8.91 8.77 -5.06
C ASP A 81 -7.89 9.61 -5.82
N VAL A 82 -6.64 9.14 -5.87
CA VAL A 82 -5.58 9.77 -6.67
C VAL A 82 -5.97 9.78 -8.14
N ASP A 83 -6.43 8.67 -8.69
CA ASP A 83 -6.88 8.57 -10.10
C ASP A 83 -8.04 9.53 -10.39
N ARG A 84 -9.04 9.61 -9.52
CA ARG A 84 -10.16 10.56 -9.66
C ARG A 84 -9.71 12.02 -9.65
N THR A 85 -8.75 12.35 -8.79
CA THR A 85 -8.18 13.69 -8.71
C THR A 85 -7.41 14.03 -9.99
N LEU A 86 -6.60 13.11 -10.51
CA LEU A 86 -5.84 13.28 -11.74
C LEU A 86 -6.74 13.41 -12.99
N ARG A 87 -7.87 12.72 -13.01
CA ARG A 87 -8.89 12.86 -14.08
C ARG A 87 -9.65 14.18 -14.02
N GLY A 88 -9.51 14.97 -12.95
CA GLY A 88 -10.31 16.16 -12.74
C GLY A 88 -11.78 15.89 -12.46
N THR A 89 -12.16 14.64 -12.18
CA THR A 89 -13.55 14.25 -11.88
C THR A 89 -13.93 14.53 -10.43
N ALA A 90 -12.94 14.78 -9.55
CA ALA A 90 -13.15 15.24 -8.19
C ALA A 90 -12.05 16.22 -7.81
N LYS A 91 -12.42 17.36 -7.20
CA LYS A 91 -11.48 18.23 -6.49
C LYS A 91 -11.35 17.69 -5.06
N THR A 92 -10.65 16.58 -4.90
CA THR A 92 -10.47 15.99 -3.57
C THR A 92 -9.25 16.63 -2.92
N ASP A 93 -9.47 17.34 -1.82
CA ASP A 93 -8.38 17.70 -0.91
C ASP A 93 -7.95 16.42 -0.17
N LEU A 94 -7.01 15.70 -0.77
CA LEU A 94 -6.49 14.45 -0.18
C LEU A 94 -5.86 14.72 1.18
N ALA A 95 -5.11 15.81 1.33
CA ALA A 95 -4.46 16.13 2.59
C ALA A 95 -5.47 16.40 3.70
N GLY A 96 -6.47 17.24 3.45
CA GLY A 96 -7.51 17.59 4.42
C GLY A 96 -8.46 16.44 4.75
N SER A 97 -8.63 15.48 3.84
CA SER A 97 -9.52 14.32 4.06
C SER A 97 -8.90 13.19 4.90
N MET A 98 -7.57 13.10 4.99
CA MET A 98 -6.88 11.99 5.67
C MET A 98 -7.31 11.80 7.15
N PRO A 99 -7.47 12.85 7.99
CA PRO A 99 -7.85 12.67 9.39
C PRO A 99 -9.24 12.05 9.57
N THR A 100 -10.18 12.36 8.68
CA THR A 100 -11.57 11.86 8.76
C THR A 100 -11.76 10.52 8.06
N ARG A 101 -10.91 10.21 7.08
CA ARG A 101 -10.96 8.95 6.32
C ARG A 101 -10.65 7.75 7.19
N PHE A 102 -9.64 7.86 8.04
CA PHE A 102 -9.18 6.74 8.86
C PHE A 102 -9.81 6.78 10.25
N ALA A 103 -10.96 6.10 10.41
CA ALA A 103 -11.67 5.98 11.68
C ALA A 103 -11.03 4.96 12.65
N HIS A 104 -9.88 4.40 12.30
CA HIS A 104 -9.15 3.46 13.15
C HIS A 104 -8.61 4.13 14.41
N ARG A 105 -8.71 3.42 15.54
CA ARG A 105 -8.16 3.89 16.81
C ARG A 105 -6.62 3.93 16.75
N ASP A 106 -6.03 4.78 17.59
CA ASP A 106 -4.59 4.84 17.76
C ASP A 106 -4.04 3.49 18.20
N GLY A 107 -2.94 3.07 17.59
CA GLY A 107 -2.28 1.81 17.92
C GLY A 107 -3.14 0.56 17.73
N SER A 108 -4.10 0.55 16.79
CA SER A 108 -4.99 -0.59 16.55
C SER A 108 -4.59 -1.48 15.37
N ILE A 109 -3.68 -1.04 14.51
CA ILE A 109 -3.26 -1.73 13.30
C ILE A 109 -1.89 -2.39 13.53
N ASP A 110 -1.74 -3.65 13.14
CA ASP A 110 -0.50 -4.41 13.27
C ASP A 110 0.39 -4.31 12.04
N GLY A 111 -0.21 -4.18 10.87
CA GLY A 111 0.50 -4.01 9.60
C GLY A 111 -0.20 -3.08 8.64
N ILE A 112 0.56 -2.31 7.86
CA ILE A 112 0.04 -1.43 6.82
C ILE A 112 0.81 -1.66 5.54
N LEU A 113 0.10 -1.95 4.43
CA LEU A 113 0.64 -2.05 3.09
C LEU A 113 0.36 -0.75 2.34
N CYS A 114 1.41 -0.01 2.03
CA CYS A 114 1.32 1.27 1.30
C CYS A 114 1.55 1.10 -0.20
N TRP A 115 2.14 -0.03 -0.62
CA TRP A 115 2.55 -0.29 -1.99
C TRP A 115 3.40 0.87 -2.54
N ASP A 116 3.17 1.34 -3.77
CA ASP A 116 3.84 2.51 -4.36
C ASP A 116 3.00 3.81 -4.28
N LEU A 117 2.02 3.85 -3.37
CA LEU A 117 1.08 4.95 -3.25
C LEU A 117 1.76 6.31 -3.02
N PHE A 118 2.79 6.35 -2.18
CA PHE A 118 3.52 7.58 -1.85
C PHE A 118 4.19 8.24 -3.06
N ASP A 119 4.50 7.47 -4.10
CA ASP A 119 5.09 7.98 -5.33
C ASP A 119 4.13 8.92 -6.10
N PHE A 120 2.82 8.78 -5.87
CA PHE A 120 1.77 9.53 -6.59
C PHE A 120 1.13 10.64 -5.77
N LEU A 121 1.50 10.79 -4.50
CA LEU A 121 0.97 11.84 -3.63
C LEU A 121 1.82 13.11 -3.71
N ASP A 122 1.17 14.25 -3.62
CA ASP A 122 1.87 15.49 -3.35
C ASP A 122 2.41 15.50 -1.89
N LYS A 123 3.29 16.46 -1.60
CA LYS A 123 3.94 16.53 -0.29
C LYS A 123 2.96 16.66 0.87
N ALA A 124 1.88 17.41 0.70
CA ALA A 124 0.91 17.65 1.77
C ALA A 124 0.10 16.38 2.06
N ALA A 125 -0.40 15.72 1.01
CA ALA A 125 -1.14 14.47 1.12
C ALA A 125 -0.26 13.33 1.67
N ALA A 126 1.00 13.23 1.21
CA ALA A 126 1.95 12.24 1.70
C ALA A 126 2.23 12.43 3.19
N GLN A 127 2.46 13.68 3.64
CA GLN A 127 2.68 13.98 5.05
C GLN A 127 1.43 13.69 5.90
N ALA A 128 0.25 14.08 5.44
CA ALA A 128 -1.00 13.82 6.15
C ALA A 128 -1.28 12.31 6.29
N LEU A 129 -1.04 11.53 5.23
CA LEU A 129 -1.17 10.07 5.26
C LEU A 129 -0.16 9.44 6.24
N ALA A 130 1.11 9.86 6.19
CA ALA A 130 2.14 9.32 7.07
C ALA A 130 1.80 9.55 8.56
N VAL A 131 1.27 10.72 8.91
CA VAL A 131 0.78 11.01 10.28
C VAL A 131 -0.30 10.02 10.69
N GLN A 132 -1.27 9.71 9.82
CA GLN A 132 -2.31 8.73 10.14
C GLN A 132 -1.75 7.31 10.27
N ILE A 133 -0.81 6.92 9.42
CA ILE A 133 -0.13 5.61 9.49
C ILE A 133 0.59 5.48 10.84
N VAL A 134 1.38 6.48 11.24
CA VAL A 134 2.11 6.47 12.53
C VAL A 134 1.14 6.39 13.71
N ARG A 135 0.02 7.14 13.66
CA ARG A 135 -1.03 7.14 14.69
C ARG A 135 -1.65 5.75 14.84
N MET A 136 -2.13 5.17 13.73
CA MET A 136 -2.87 3.91 13.74
C MET A 136 -1.98 2.69 14.06
N LEU A 137 -0.69 2.75 13.70
CA LEU A 137 0.20 1.61 13.85
C LEU A 137 0.46 1.31 15.33
N ARG A 138 0.32 0.05 15.71
CA ARG A 138 0.61 -0.45 17.07
C ARG A 138 2.12 -0.47 17.33
N PRO A 139 2.59 -0.27 18.56
CA PRO A 139 3.98 -0.59 18.93
C PRO A 139 4.34 -2.01 18.50
N GLY A 140 5.49 -2.19 17.87
CA GLY A 140 5.91 -3.46 17.25
C GLY A 140 5.27 -3.77 15.90
N GLY A 141 4.33 -2.95 15.44
CA GLY A 141 3.73 -3.07 14.11
C GLY A 141 4.68 -2.64 12.99
N ALA A 142 4.33 -3.00 11.75
CA ALA A 142 5.15 -2.79 10.57
C ALA A 142 4.38 -2.07 9.45
N VAL A 143 5.09 -1.24 8.69
CA VAL A 143 4.63 -0.62 7.44
C VAL A 143 5.55 -1.03 6.33
N MET A 144 5.00 -1.46 5.21
CA MET A 144 5.76 -1.78 4.01
C MET A 144 5.30 -0.90 2.84
N GLY A 145 6.27 -0.38 2.09
CA GLY A 145 6.01 0.37 0.87
C GLY A 145 7.14 0.29 -0.13
N PHE A 146 6.80 0.65 -1.37
CA PHE A 146 7.73 0.84 -2.48
C PHE A 146 7.86 2.34 -2.73
N PHE A 147 9.07 2.79 -2.99
CA PHE A 147 9.39 4.19 -3.24
C PHE A 147 10.29 4.30 -4.45
N CYS A 148 9.92 5.09 -5.45
CA CYS A 148 10.78 5.34 -6.60
C CYS A 148 11.99 6.18 -6.20
N THR A 149 13.15 5.89 -6.80
CA THR A 149 14.41 6.61 -6.55
C THR A 149 14.66 7.73 -7.55
N SER A 150 13.85 7.79 -8.60
CA SER A 150 13.88 8.84 -9.62
C SER A 150 12.46 9.23 -10.01
N ALA A 151 12.24 10.52 -10.24
CA ALA A 151 10.94 11.01 -10.67
C ALA A 151 10.63 10.50 -12.09
N VAL A 152 9.36 10.18 -12.35
CA VAL A 152 8.86 9.75 -13.66
C VAL A 152 7.64 10.59 -14.00
N GLU A 153 7.69 11.32 -15.12
CA GLU A 153 6.61 12.26 -15.50
C GLU A 153 5.28 11.57 -15.78
N ARG A 154 5.30 10.33 -16.26
CA ARG A 154 4.10 9.54 -16.49
C ARG A 154 4.37 8.07 -16.22
N SER A 155 3.66 7.52 -15.26
CA SER A 155 3.73 6.09 -14.90
C SER A 155 2.33 5.55 -14.69
N PRO A 156 2.01 4.35 -15.20
CA PRO A 156 0.78 3.67 -14.81
C PRO A 156 0.82 3.37 -13.30
N PHE A 157 -0.35 3.27 -12.69
CA PHE A 157 -0.45 2.70 -11.35
C PHE A 157 -0.14 1.20 -11.38
N THR A 158 0.42 0.69 -10.30
CA THR A 158 0.75 -0.73 -10.18
C THR A 158 -0.22 -1.43 -9.22
N LYS A 159 -0.80 -2.54 -9.65
CA LYS A 159 -1.46 -3.51 -8.77
C LYS A 159 -0.44 -4.52 -8.30
N PHE A 160 -0.27 -4.64 -7.00
CA PHE A 160 0.62 -5.62 -6.39
C PHE A 160 -0.20 -6.83 -5.94
N GLU A 161 -0.15 -7.89 -6.71
CA GLU A 161 -0.82 -9.15 -6.39
C GLU A 161 0.12 -10.05 -5.60
N ILE A 162 -0.30 -10.49 -4.43
CA ILE A 162 0.46 -11.42 -3.59
C ILE A 162 0.33 -12.82 -4.20
N VAL A 163 1.44 -13.39 -4.64
CA VAL A 163 1.53 -14.75 -5.17
C VAL A 163 1.79 -15.73 -4.02
N ASP A 164 2.76 -15.40 -3.17
CA ASP A 164 3.10 -16.14 -1.96
C ASP A 164 3.76 -15.21 -0.92
N ASP A 165 4.33 -15.76 0.15
CA ASP A 165 5.00 -15.02 1.22
C ASP A 165 6.31 -14.33 0.81
N LYS A 166 6.79 -14.50 -0.43
CA LYS A 166 8.07 -13.99 -0.94
C LYS A 166 7.96 -13.28 -2.27
N THR A 167 6.90 -13.54 -3.04
CA THR A 167 6.77 -13.08 -4.42
C THR A 167 5.50 -12.30 -4.65
N LEU A 168 5.65 -11.23 -5.42
CA LEU A 168 4.57 -10.33 -5.83
C LEU A 168 4.50 -10.29 -7.36
N ARG A 169 3.30 -10.28 -7.91
CA ARG A 169 3.07 -9.99 -9.33
C ARG A 169 2.75 -8.51 -9.47
N HIS A 170 3.47 -7.84 -10.35
CA HIS A 170 3.27 -6.43 -10.64
C HIS A 170 2.41 -6.30 -11.90
N ARG A 171 1.19 -5.80 -11.74
CA ARG A 171 0.23 -5.59 -12.83
C ARG A 171 -0.01 -4.11 -13.06
N ASN A 172 -0.13 -3.72 -14.33
CA ASN A 172 -0.56 -2.36 -14.65
C ASN A 172 -2.04 -2.20 -14.26
N HIS A 173 -2.32 -1.18 -13.47
CA HIS A 173 -3.71 -0.81 -13.17
C HIS A 173 -4.27 0.02 -14.33
N PRO A 174 -5.46 -0.33 -14.89
CA PRO A 174 -6.11 0.47 -15.91
C PRO A 174 -6.58 1.80 -15.31
N GLY A 175 -5.77 2.82 -15.42
CA GLY A 175 -6.02 4.16 -14.93
C GLY A 175 -5.27 5.18 -15.79
N VAL A 176 -5.45 6.46 -15.49
CA VAL A 176 -4.74 7.52 -16.21
C VAL A 176 -3.23 7.45 -15.93
N GLY A 177 -2.87 6.87 -14.79
CA GLY A 177 -1.53 6.95 -14.26
C GLY A 177 -1.21 8.37 -13.76
N GLY A 178 -0.03 8.55 -13.23
CA GLY A 178 0.37 9.83 -12.67
C GLY A 178 1.87 10.08 -12.77
N LYS A 179 2.25 11.26 -12.31
CA LYS A 179 3.65 11.60 -12.09
C LYS A 179 4.12 10.92 -10.81
N LYS A 180 5.20 10.16 -10.89
CA LYS A 180 5.89 9.64 -9.71
C LYS A 180 6.87 10.66 -9.17
N VAL A 181 6.78 10.93 -7.88
CA VAL A 181 7.68 11.83 -7.16
C VAL A 181 8.70 11.01 -6.39
N SER A 182 9.97 11.24 -6.68
CA SER A 182 11.05 10.60 -5.92
C SER A 182 11.15 11.22 -4.52
N LEU A 183 11.06 10.37 -3.50
CA LEU A 183 11.23 10.76 -2.10
C LEU A 183 12.65 10.35 -1.62
N PRO A 184 13.55 11.31 -1.33
CA PRO A 184 14.83 11.02 -0.72
C PRO A 184 14.67 10.32 0.63
N ASN A 185 15.60 9.43 1.00
CA ASN A 185 15.56 8.71 2.28
C ASN A 185 15.34 9.62 3.49
N ARG A 186 16.00 10.79 3.51
CA ARG A 186 15.86 11.77 4.59
C ARG A 186 14.40 12.24 4.72
N ASP A 187 13.73 12.45 3.60
CA ASP A 187 12.34 12.95 3.61
C ASP A 187 11.36 11.85 4.01
N ILE A 188 11.61 10.59 3.60
CA ILE A 188 10.86 9.43 4.08
C ILE A 188 11.00 9.29 5.60
N LEU A 189 12.23 9.33 6.14
CA LEU A 189 12.47 9.25 7.59
C LEU A 189 11.78 10.36 8.37
N ARG A 190 11.81 11.59 7.85
CA ARG A 190 11.14 12.74 8.48
C ARG A 190 9.62 12.60 8.42
N MET A 191 9.09 12.10 7.31
CA MET A 191 7.66 11.92 7.10
C MET A 191 7.08 10.88 8.06
N PHE A 192 7.81 9.80 8.30
CA PHE A 192 7.44 8.72 9.22
C PHE A 192 8.10 8.87 10.60
N GLU A 193 8.19 10.11 11.12
CA GLU A 193 8.70 10.34 12.46
C GLU A 193 7.94 9.49 13.49
N GLY A 194 8.67 8.82 14.38
CA GLY A 194 8.12 7.82 15.31
C GLY A 194 8.23 6.37 14.83
N LEU A 195 8.59 6.15 13.56
CA LEU A 195 8.97 4.82 13.04
C LEU A 195 10.48 4.75 12.80
N VAL A 196 11.00 3.53 12.73
CA VAL A 196 12.40 3.25 12.36
C VAL A 196 12.41 2.42 11.09
N VAL A 197 13.39 2.66 10.22
CA VAL A 197 13.65 1.79 9.07
C VAL A 197 14.26 0.50 9.60
N ALA A 198 13.50 -0.58 9.51
CA ALA A 198 13.99 -1.92 9.86
C ALA A 198 14.82 -2.50 8.71
N ASP A 199 14.35 -2.31 7.48
CA ASP A 199 15.01 -2.79 6.27
C ASP A 199 14.76 -1.83 5.09
N SER A 200 15.74 -1.75 4.19
CA SER A 200 15.65 -1.00 2.93
C SER A 200 16.44 -1.71 1.84
N PHE A 201 15.79 -2.01 0.72
CA PHE A 201 16.39 -2.73 -0.40
C PHE A 201 16.19 -1.96 -1.70
N LEU A 202 17.27 -1.62 -2.38
CA LEU A 202 17.23 -1.04 -3.71
C LEU A 202 17.05 -2.15 -4.75
N LEU A 203 16.02 -2.05 -5.56
CA LEU A 203 15.72 -2.97 -6.66
C LEU A 203 16.32 -2.47 -7.97
N LYS A 204 16.47 -3.37 -8.96
CA LYS A 204 17.06 -3.06 -10.27
C LYS A 204 16.24 -2.05 -11.09
N ASN A 205 14.94 -1.91 -10.81
CA ASN A 205 14.03 -1.01 -11.50
C ASN A 205 13.96 0.41 -10.88
N ASN A 206 14.99 0.85 -10.19
CA ASN A 206 15.05 2.13 -9.49
C ASN A 206 13.91 2.32 -8.47
N THR A 207 13.44 1.23 -7.89
CA THR A 207 12.46 1.23 -6.80
C THR A 207 13.14 0.74 -5.52
N ARG A 208 12.74 1.28 -4.40
CA ARG A 208 13.21 0.85 -3.09
C ARG A 208 12.07 0.23 -2.30
N GLU A 209 12.27 -0.99 -1.83
CA GLU A 209 11.40 -1.59 -0.81
C GLU A 209 11.83 -1.08 0.56
N ILE A 210 10.91 -0.61 1.37
CA ILE A 210 11.17 -0.15 2.73
C ILE A 210 10.22 -0.84 3.69
N LEU A 211 10.79 -1.37 4.76
CA LEU A 211 10.06 -1.87 5.93
C LEU A 211 10.34 -0.93 7.10
N LEU A 212 9.28 -0.29 7.57
CA LEU A 212 9.29 0.58 8.77
C LEU A 212 8.67 -0.18 9.93
N ARG A 213 9.14 0.10 11.15
CA ARG A 213 8.59 -0.46 12.40
C ARG A 213 8.37 0.62 13.44
N LYS A 214 7.28 0.48 14.19
CA LYS A 214 7.06 1.30 15.38
C LYS A 214 7.76 0.64 16.58
N LYS A 215 8.63 1.42 17.25
CA LYS A 215 9.33 0.91 18.43
C LYS A 215 8.35 0.48 19.52
N ILE A 216 8.67 -0.60 20.19
CA ILE A 216 8.04 -0.95 21.45
C ILE A 216 8.70 -0.08 22.50
N LEU A 217 7.94 0.84 23.10
CA LEU A 217 8.46 1.57 24.26
C LEU A 217 8.54 0.57 25.40
N ALA A 218 9.74 0.35 25.93
CA ALA A 218 9.90 -0.40 27.15
C ALA A 218 9.11 0.31 28.25
N THR A 219 8.15 -0.35 28.88
CA THR A 219 7.56 0.11 30.12
C THR A 219 8.70 0.24 31.13
N PRO A 220 8.82 1.38 31.86
CA PRO A 220 9.79 1.46 32.94
C PRO A 220 9.57 0.28 33.88
N SER A 221 10.63 -0.50 34.13
CA SER A 221 10.55 -1.61 35.06
C SER A 221 10.25 -1.04 36.44
N GLU A 222 9.34 -1.64 37.18
CA GLU A 222 8.96 -1.25 38.55
C GLU A 222 10.13 -1.20 39.53
N SER A 223 11.35 -1.59 39.11
CA SER A 223 12.56 -1.51 39.93
C SER A 223 13.07 -0.11 40.23
N GLU A 224 12.70 0.90 39.41
CA GLU A 224 13.13 2.30 39.68
C GLU A 224 12.18 3.06 40.64
N ALA A 225 10.94 2.58 40.80
CA ALA A 225 9.99 3.21 41.72
C ALA A 225 10.28 2.93 43.21
N SER A 226 11.03 1.84 43.52
CA SER A 226 11.35 1.49 44.91
C SER A 226 12.58 2.20 45.46
N ALA A 227 13.42 2.77 44.60
CA ALA A 227 14.64 3.47 45.03
C ALA A 227 14.41 4.92 45.52
N SER A 228 13.27 5.54 45.18
CA SER A 228 12.96 6.92 45.55
C SER A 228 12.23 7.08 46.90
N ALA A 229 11.79 5.99 47.53
CA ALA A 229 11.03 6.05 48.79
C ALA A 229 11.88 5.91 50.08
N ALA A 230 13.20 5.77 49.98
CA ALA A 230 14.04 5.41 51.13
C ALA A 230 14.96 6.54 51.62
N THR A 231 14.66 7.82 51.39
CA THR A 231 15.50 8.90 51.94
C THR A 231 14.63 10.00 52.57
N THR A 232 14.12 9.72 53.77
CA THR A 232 13.67 10.77 54.71
C THR A 232 14.68 10.84 55.85
N PRO A 233 15.49 11.94 56.03
CA PRO A 233 16.32 12.07 57.17
C PRO A 233 15.51 12.46 58.39
N ALA A 234 15.64 11.68 59.47
CA ALA A 234 15.13 12.03 60.80
C ALA A 234 15.86 13.28 61.30
N LYS A 235 15.10 14.33 61.64
CA LYS A 235 15.59 15.45 62.44
C LYS A 235 15.46 15.12 63.90
N THR A 236 16.59 15.15 64.59
CA THR A 236 16.72 15.35 66.03
C THR A 236 16.81 16.84 66.32
#